data_96e4298fce9ff1ed283800781c3f4137
#
_entry.id   96e4298fce9ff1ed283800781c3f4137
#
_cell.length_a   1.000
_cell.length_b   1.000
_cell.length_c   1.000
_cell.angle_alpha   90.00
_cell.angle_beta   90.00
_cell.angle_gamma   90.00
#
_symmetry.space_group_name_H-M   'P 1'
#
loop_
_entity.id
_entity.type
_entity.pdbx_description
1 polymer ?
#
loop_
_entity_poly.entity_id
_entity_poly.type
_entity_poly.pdbx_seq_one_letter_code
_entity_poly.pdbx_strand_id
1 'polypeptide(L)'
;MKEKSIDIICPLYNAEKYIKGLDDSILKQKKVKINTIKYILTESKDNTEKILKDNKIKYQKISKEEFSHSLVREKAAMDSTSDILVFITQDIVIEDELWLYNLTKGIINKECEASFSRQVTKYNNIEKYTREKNYPEKSYIVSKKDIKNMGLRTFFFSDAASAIKTSIFKELKGYDGKDLPISEDMYIAYKIIMNGYRIKYESDSVVYHSHKFTLKELYNRYKLTGQFFKQNSYLDEYGTTGTGASLAKYILKRIIQEKRFSLLLRYPFDMAARLFGMKAGKK
;
A
#
# COMPACT_ATOMS: atom_id res chain seq x y z
N MET A 1 21.01 21.32 -5.72
CA MET A 1 19.60 21.38 -5.24
C MET A 1 19.59 21.03 -3.76
N LYS A 2 18.78 21.71 -2.92
CA LYS A 2 18.65 21.35 -1.50
C LYS A 2 18.09 19.93 -1.41
N GLU A 3 18.72 19.08 -0.61
CA GLU A 3 18.29 17.71 -0.40
C GLU A 3 16.89 17.70 0.22
N LYS A 4 15.98 16.89 -0.35
CA LYS A 4 14.60 16.80 0.10
C LYS A 4 14.49 15.96 1.37
N SER A 5 13.81 16.50 2.39
CA SER A 5 13.57 15.81 3.65
C SER A 5 12.38 14.85 3.55
N ILE A 6 12.48 13.73 4.25
CA ILE A 6 11.49 12.64 4.21
C ILE A 6 11.04 12.30 5.62
N ASP A 7 9.72 12.26 5.85
CA ASP A 7 9.14 11.63 7.03
C ASP A 7 8.52 10.29 6.64
N ILE A 8 8.83 9.24 7.40
CA ILE A 8 8.30 7.89 7.20
C ILE A 8 7.24 7.64 8.27
N ILE A 9 6.06 7.16 7.87
CA ILE A 9 4.91 6.90 8.75
C ILE A 9 4.57 5.41 8.68
N CYS A 10 4.64 4.75 9.83
CA CYS A 10 4.41 3.31 9.95
C CYS A 10 3.52 2.99 11.15
N PRO A 11 2.25 2.66 10.95
CA PRO A 11 1.42 2.08 12.00
C PRO A 11 1.90 0.69 12.39
N LEU A 12 1.88 0.39 13.70
CA LEU A 12 2.33 -0.88 14.28
C LEU A 12 1.22 -1.51 15.12
N TYR A 13 1.03 -2.82 14.94
CA TYR A 13 0.16 -3.65 15.77
C TYR A 13 0.64 -5.11 15.77
N ASN A 14 0.99 -5.65 16.94
CA ASN A 14 1.58 -6.99 17.08
C ASN A 14 2.75 -7.21 16.09
N ALA A 15 3.73 -6.31 16.12
CA ALA A 15 4.82 -6.20 15.16
C ALA A 15 6.14 -6.83 15.62
N GLU A 16 6.16 -7.63 16.70
CA GLU A 16 7.39 -8.18 17.30
C GLU A 16 8.31 -8.88 16.28
N LYS A 17 7.71 -9.52 15.26
CA LYS A 17 8.45 -10.26 14.22
C LYS A 17 9.09 -9.37 13.15
N TYR A 18 8.67 -8.12 13.07
CA TYR A 18 8.99 -7.24 11.93
C TYR A 18 9.82 -6.03 12.35
N ILE A 19 9.45 -5.38 13.47
CA ILE A 19 9.86 -4.00 13.77
C ILE A 19 11.38 -3.81 13.81
N LYS A 20 12.14 -4.73 14.40
CA LYS A 20 13.61 -4.60 14.47
C LYS A 20 14.25 -4.64 13.09
N GLY A 21 13.87 -5.63 12.26
CA GLY A 21 14.40 -5.75 10.90
C GLY A 21 13.98 -4.61 9.97
N LEU A 22 12.74 -4.12 10.13
CA LEU A 22 12.23 -2.98 9.39
C LEU A 22 13.00 -1.70 9.74
N ASP A 23 13.15 -1.39 11.03
CA ASP A 23 13.89 -0.21 11.49
C ASP A 23 15.35 -0.24 11.01
N ASP A 24 16.04 -1.37 11.19
CA ASP A 24 17.42 -1.54 10.72
C ASP A 24 17.55 -1.33 9.20
N SER A 25 16.57 -1.78 8.41
CA SER A 25 16.59 -1.61 6.96
C SER A 25 16.33 -0.18 6.52
N ILE A 26 15.48 0.55 7.25
CA ILE A 26 15.23 1.99 7.00
C ILE A 26 16.48 2.82 7.33
N LEU A 27 17.13 2.55 8.46
CA LEU A 27 18.32 3.27 8.87
C LEU A 27 19.53 3.06 7.92
N LYS A 28 19.52 1.98 7.12
CA LYS A 28 20.56 1.71 6.11
C LYS A 28 20.32 2.40 4.76
N GLN A 29 19.20 3.10 4.59
CA GLN A 29 18.87 3.74 3.31
C GLN A 29 19.87 4.84 2.93
N LYS A 30 20.28 4.82 1.66
CA LYS A 30 21.31 5.72 1.11
C LYS A 30 20.72 6.74 0.13
N LYS A 31 21.45 7.84 -0.09
CA LYS A 31 21.10 8.93 -1.03
C LYS A 31 19.77 9.63 -0.70
N VAL A 32 19.35 9.61 0.56
CA VAL A 32 18.12 10.24 1.05
C VAL A 32 18.36 10.86 2.41
N LYS A 33 17.59 11.90 2.71
CA LYS A 33 17.57 12.56 4.03
C LYS A 33 16.29 12.20 4.77
N ILE A 34 16.35 11.18 5.62
CA ILE A 34 15.28 10.86 6.54
C ILE A 34 15.30 11.89 7.67
N ASN A 35 14.21 12.63 7.84
CA ASN A 35 14.04 13.60 8.91
C ASN A 35 13.46 12.91 10.15
N THR A 36 12.36 12.15 10.00
CA THR A 36 11.71 11.45 11.10
C THR A 36 11.13 10.14 10.64
N ILE A 37 11.22 9.11 11.51
CA ILE A 37 10.44 7.87 11.38
C ILE A 37 9.37 7.92 12.48
N LYS A 38 8.09 7.99 12.07
CA LYS A 38 6.93 8.05 12.95
C LYS A 38 6.33 6.66 13.08
N TYR A 39 6.73 5.91 14.08
CA TYR A 39 6.09 4.65 14.46
C TYR A 39 4.89 4.94 15.37
N ILE A 40 3.70 4.43 15.00
CA ILE A 40 2.48 4.63 15.76
C ILE A 40 2.01 3.26 16.25
N LEU A 41 2.31 2.97 17.51
CA LEU A 41 2.03 1.68 18.14
C LEU A 41 0.60 1.66 18.65
N THR A 42 -0.26 0.88 18.03
CA THR A 42 -1.54 0.47 18.62
C THR A 42 -1.27 -0.52 19.76
N GLU A 43 -1.99 -0.42 20.86
CA GLU A 43 -1.89 -1.34 22.00
C GLU A 43 -1.80 -2.79 21.54
N SER A 44 -0.63 -3.39 21.74
CA SER A 44 -0.27 -4.73 21.30
C SER A 44 -0.19 -5.69 22.50
N LYS A 45 -0.44 -6.98 22.22
CA LYS A 45 -0.36 -8.03 23.24
C LYS A 45 0.95 -8.81 23.21
N ASP A 46 1.76 -8.59 22.19
CA ASP A 46 3.07 -9.22 21.97
C ASP A 46 4.23 -8.35 22.50
N ASN A 47 5.46 -8.74 22.20
CA ASN A 47 6.65 -8.02 22.68
C ASN A 47 6.99 -6.75 21.87
N THR A 48 6.11 -6.26 21.00
CA THR A 48 6.41 -5.09 20.14
C THR A 48 6.89 -3.89 20.95
N GLU A 49 6.16 -3.50 22.00
CA GLU A 49 6.52 -2.33 22.82
C GLU A 49 7.85 -2.53 23.55
N LYS A 50 8.12 -3.74 24.04
CA LYS A 50 9.40 -4.10 24.68
C LYS A 50 10.55 -3.95 23.69
N ILE A 51 10.41 -4.48 22.47
CA ILE A 51 11.44 -4.39 21.43
C ILE A 51 11.73 -2.92 21.08
N LEU A 52 10.69 -2.09 20.96
CA LEU A 52 10.86 -0.64 20.69
C LEU A 52 11.68 0.03 21.80
N LYS A 53 11.36 -0.25 23.07
CA LYS A 53 12.06 0.31 24.24
C LYS A 53 13.52 -0.17 24.32
N ASP A 54 13.75 -1.47 24.21
CA ASP A 54 15.07 -2.09 24.31
C ASP A 54 16.02 -1.58 23.21
N ASN A 55 15.51 -1.29 22.01
CA ASN A 55 16.28 -0.74 20.90
C ASN A 55 16.23 0.79 20.80
N LYS A 56 15.66 1.49 21.78
CA LYS A 56 15.53 2.97 21.83
C LYS A 56 14.83 3.56 20.59
N ILE A 57 13.94 2.81 19.96
CA ILE A 57 13.14 3.24 18.81
C ILE A 57 12.01 4.14 19.34
N LYS A 58 11.93 5.37 18.81
CA LYS A 58 10.88 6.32 19.19
C LYS A 58 9.54 5.90 18.60
N TYR A 59 8.47 5.97 19.37
CA TYR A 59 7.12 5.67 18.92
C TYR A 59 6.08 6.51 19.69
N GLN A 60 4.90 6.66 19.07
CA GLN A 60 3.70 7.17 19.72
C GLN A 60 2.77 5.99 20.01
N LYS A 61 2.25 5.89 21.22
CA LYS A 61 1.27 4.85 21.56
C LYS A 61 -0.15 5.39 21.43
N ILE A 62 -1.03 4.56 20.89
CA ILE A 62 -2.47 4.82 20.77
C ILE A 62 -3.26 3.61 21.26
N SER A 63 -4.52 3.81 21.68
CA SER A 63 -5.45 2.73 22.01
C SER A 63 -5.94 2.02 20.75
N LYS A 64 -6.64 0.90 20.93
CA LYS A 64 -7.23 0.18 19.78
C LYS A 64 -8.40 0.94 19.15
N GLU A 65 -9.14 1.68 19.99
CA GLU A 65 -10.28 2.51 19.58
C GLU A 65 -9.85 3.71 18.72
N GLU A 66 -8.63 4.22 18.95
CA GLU A 66 -8.05 5.31 18.18
C GLU A 66 -7.49 4.85 16.81
N PHE A 67 -7.35 3.54 16.63
CA PHE A 67 -6.76 3.01 15.40
C PHE A 67 -7.72 3.10 14.22
N SER A 68 -7.23 3.69 13.15
CA SER A 68 -7.81 3.65 11.80
C SER A 68 -6.68 3.66 10.79
N HIS A 69 -6.80 2.87 9.73
CA HIS A 69 -5.79 2.83 8.68
C HIS A 69 -5.53 4.19 8.04
N SER A 70 -6.58 4.95 7.79
CA SER A 70 -6.51 6.30 7.21
C SER A 70 -6.21 7.39 8.23
N LEU A 71 -6.98 7.46 9.33
CA LEU A 71 -6.91 8.59 10.27
C LEU A 71 -5.56 8.69 10.99
N VAL A 72 -4.98 7.54 11.36
CA VAL A 72 -3.66 7.50 12.01
C VAL A 72 -2.57 8.01 11.06
N ARG A 73 -2.60 7.59 9.80
CA ARG A 73 -1.68 8.10 8.76
C ARG A 73 -1.90 9.57 8.48
N GLU A 74 -3.17 9.99 8.34
CA GLU A 74 -3.53 11.38 8.07
C GLU A 74 -3.02 12.32 9.18
N LYS A 75 -3.32 12.01 10.44
CA LYS A 75 -2.86 12.82 11.58
C LYS A 75 -1.34 12.97 11.57
N ALA A 76 -0.60 11.87 11.45
CA ALA A 76 0.86 11.89 11.41
C ALA A 76 1.41 12.66 10.20
N ALA A 77 0.74 12.59 9.04
CA ALA A 77 1.12 13.28 7.82
C ALA A 77 0.84 14.78 7.88
N MET A 78 -0.31 15.19 8.44
CA MET A 78 -0.66 16.61 8.59
C MET A 78 0.30 17.35 9.52
N ASP A 79 0.86 16.67 10.52
CA ASP A 79 1.87 17.21 11.45
C ASP A 79 3.29 17.23 10.85
N SER A 80 3.50 16.69 9.65
CA SER A 80 4.83 16.66 9.02
C SER A 80 5.22 18.02 8.46
N THR A 81 6.51 18.36 8.59
CA THR A 81 7.13 19.55 7.96
C THR A 81 8.13 19.15 6.87
N SER A 82 8.31 17.86 6.61
CA SER A 82 9.20 17.34 5.56
C SER A 82 8.63 17.58 4.16
N ASP A 83 9.51 17.53 3.15
CA ASP A 83 9.13 17.72 1.75
C ASP A 83 8.28 16.55 1.21
N ILE A 84 8.56 15.32 1.69
CA ILE A 84 7.98 14.09 1.20
C ILE A 84 7.51 13.25 2.38
N LEU A 85 6.29 12.72 2.30
CA LEU A 85 5.73 11.71 3.19
C LEU A 85 5.95 10.34 2.56
N VAL A 86 6.36 9.37 3.37
CA VAL A 86 6.45 7.97 2.97
C VAL A 86 5.56 7.15 3.90
N PHE A 87 4.62 6.42 3.32
CA PHE A 87 3.75 5.48 4.05
C PHE A 87 4.25 4.07 3.86
N ILE A 88 4.36 3.33 4.95
CA ILE A 88 4.74 1.91 4.93
C ILE A 88 3.85 1.10 5.87
N THR A 89 3.79 -0.21 5.64
CA THR A 89 3.25 -1.18 6.60
C THR A 89 4.39 -1.91 7.32
N GLN A 90 4.10 -2.38 8.52
CA GLN A 90 5.11 -3.01 9.40
C GLN A 90 5.72 -4.30 8.84
N ASP A 91 5.03 -4.97 7.93
CA ASP A 91 5.34 -6.32 7.42
C ASP A 91 6.00 -6.35 6.04
N ILE A 92 6.44 -5.18 5.56
CA ILE A 92 7.34 -5.14 4.40
C ILE A 92 8.77 -5.51 4.81
N VAL A 93 9.49 -6.15 3.88
CA VAL A 93 10.92 -6.40 4.01
C VAL A 93 11.64 -5.64 2.91
N ILE A 94 12.59 -4.79 3.30
CA ILE A 94 13.39 -3.95 2.42
C ILE A 94 14.81 -4.55 2.41
N GLU A 95 15.28 -5.00 1.24
CA GLU A 95 16.60 -5.59 1.08
C GLU A 95 17.59 -4.63 0.39
N ASP A 96 17.07 -3.70 -0.43
CA ASP A 96 17.88 -2.73 -1.18
C ASP A 96 18.10 -1.43 -0.36
N GLU A 97 19.35 -1.05 -0.16
CA GLU A 97 19.72 0.21 0.51
C GLU A 97 19.39 1.47 -0.33
N LEU A 98 19.00 1.33 -1.59
CA LEU A 98 18.53 2.40 -2.47
C LEU A 98 17.01 2.41 -2.64
N TRP A 99 16.27 1.54 -1.93
CA TRP A 99 14.81 1.45 -2.05
C TRP A 99 14.12 2.81 -1.89
N LEU A 100 14.45 3.54 -0.83
CA LEU A 100 13.79 4.83 -0.53
C LEU A 100 14.16 5.91 -1.56
N TYR A 101 15.42 5.91 -2.02
CA TYR A 101 15.84 6.78 -3.13
C TYR A 101 15.06 6.45 -4.40
N ASN A 102 14.95 5.18 -4.76
CA ASN A 102 14.21 4.74 -5.93
C ASN A 102 12.72 5.10 -5.82
N LEU A 103 12.11 4.97 -4.64
CA LEU A 103 10.73 5.38 -4.39
C LEU A 103 10.51 6.87 -4.60
N THR A 104 11.45 7.71 -4.13
CA THR A 104 11.24 9.17 -4.06
C THR A 104 11.85 9.94 -5.23
N LYS A 105 12.74 9.33 -6.03
CA LYS A 105 13.44 10.01 -7.15
C LYS A 105 12.51 10.69 -8.15
N GLY A 106 11.36 10.07 -8.47
CA GLY A 106 10.38 10.65 -9.39
C GLY A 106 9.76 11.94 -8.86
N ILE A 107 9.51 12.02 -7.55
CA ILE A 107 8.99 13.23 -6.88
C ILE A 107 10.08 14.31 -6.84
N ILE A 108 11.31 13.93 -6.49
CA ILE A 108 12.47 14.85 -6.43
C ILE A 108 12.73 15.46 -7.81
N ASN A 109 12.66 14.66 -8.86
CA ASN A 109 12.85 15.08 -10.25
C ASN A 109 11.63 15.78 -10.87
N LYS A 110 10.52 15.94 -10.12
CA LYS A 110 9.27 16.59 -10.58
C LYS A 110 8.58 15.82 -11.73
N GLU A 111 8.78 14.51 -11.81
CA GLU A 111 8.12 13.64 -12.78
C GLU A 111 6.68 13.30 -12.33
N CYS A 112 6.45 13.29 -11.00
CA CYS A 112 5.16 12.98 -10.38
C CYS A 112 5.04 13.66 -9.02
N GLU A 113 3.85 13.62 -8.44
CA GLU A 113 3.55 14.15 -7.11
C GLU A 113 3.39 13.04 -6.06
N ALA A 114 3.18 11.80 -6.51
CA ALA A 114 3.16 10.60 -5.68
C ALA A 114 3.80 9.42 -6.41
N SER A 115 4.29 8.45 -5.65
CA SER A 115 4.89 7.23 -6.19
C SER A 115 4.65 6.04 -5.26
N PHE A 116 4.74 4.82 -5.79
CA PHE A 116 4.64 3.61 -4.98
C PHE A 116 5.57 2.52 -5.50
N SER A 117 5.99 1.65 -4.56
CA SER A 117 6.96 0.59 -4.78
C SER A 117 6.37 -0.64 -5.45
N ARG A 118 7.23 -1.39 -6.13
CA ARG A 118 6.96 -2.76 -6.55
C ARG A 118 6.88 -3.66 -5.35
N GLN A 119 5.75 -4.37 -5.21
CA GLN A 119 5.58 -5.38 -4.18
C GLN A 119 5.75 -6.77 -4.77
N VAL A 120 6.66 -7.54 -4.20
CA VAL A 120 6.87 -8.96 -4.52
C VAL A 120 6.57 -9.82 -3.30
N THR A 121 6.35 -11.12 -3.50
CA THR A 121 6.11 -12.06 -2.41
C THR A 121 7.19 -13.13 -2.35
N LYS A 122 7.55 -13.52 -1.13
CA LYS A 122 8.43 -14.68 -0.88
C LYS A 122 7.66 -16.00 -0.93
N TYR A 123 6.32 -15.97 -1.02
CA TYR A 123 5.48 -17.17 -1.02
C TYR A 123 5.08 -17.61 -2.42
N ASN A 124 5.16 -18.91 -2.67
CA ASN A 124 4.68 -19.54 -3.90
C ASN A 124 3.20 -19.95 -3.81
N ASN A 125 2.33 -18.96 -3.60
CA ASN A 125 0.88 -19.13 -3.51
C ASN A 125 0.15 -18.29 -4.57
N ILE A 126 -1.18 -18.25 -4.54
CA ILE A 126 -2.00 -17.47 -5.50
C ILE A 126 -1.68 -15.96 -5.45
N GLU A 127 -1.28 -15.44 -4.28
CA GLU A 127 -0.90 -14.03 -4.13
C GLU A 127 0.35 -13.65 -4.97
N LYS A 128 1.25 -14.60 -5.28
CA LYS A 128 2.36 -14.37 -6.23
C LYS A 128 1.83 -13.80 -7.55
N TYR A 129 0.84 -14.45 -8.13
CA TYR A 129 0.28 -14.03 -9.42
C TYR A 129 -0.55 -12.77 -9.34
N THR A 130 -1.19 -12.52 -8.20
CA THR A 130 -1.85 -11.22 -7.92
C THR A 130 -0.83 -10.09 -7.92
N ARG A 131 0.33 -10.30 -7.25
CA ARG A 131 1.41 -9.31 -7.23
C ARG A 131 2.02 -9.11 -8.62
N GLU A 132 2.37 -10.17 -9.33
CA GLU A 132 2.93 -10.11 -10.69
C GLU A 132 2.06 -9.26 -11.62
N LYS A 133 0.74 -9.45 -11.59
CA LYS A 133 -0.18 -8.68 -12.42
C LYS A 133 -0.26 -7.21 -12.03
N ASN A 134 -0.28 -6.92 -10.74
CA ASN A 134 -0.48 -5.57 -10.23
C ASN A 134 0.81 -4.75 -10.25
N TYR A 135 1.97 -5.40 -10.14
CA TYR A 135 3.28 -4.78 -10.03
C TYR A 135 4.22 -5.28 -11.14
N PRO A 136 4.06 -4.81 -12.39
CA PRO A 136 4.88 -5.24 -13.52
C PRO A 136 6.34 -4.82 -13.35
N GLU A 137 7.23 -5.37 -14.18
CA GLU A 137 8.68 -5.11 -14.11
C GLU A 137 9.08 -3.74 -14.67
N LYS A 138 8.16 -3.04 -15.32
CA LYS A 138 8.43 -1.75 -15.94
C LYS A 138 7.66 -0.64 -15.22
N SER A 139 8.38 0.42 -14.84
CA SER A 139 7.79 1.64 -14.26
C SER A 139 6.88 2.34 -15.25
N TYR A 140 5.87 3.03 -14.74
CA TYR A 140 4.96 3.86 -15.54
C TYR A 140 4.45 5.05 -14.72
N ILE A 141 4.00 6.09 -15.42
CA ILE A 141 3.33 7.25 -14.81
C ILE A 141 1.87 7.24 -15.27
N VAL A 142 0.97 7.54 -14.36
CA VAL A 142 -0.45 7.72 -14.64
C VAL A 142 -0.92 9.13 -14.28
N SER A 143 -1.89 9.61 -15.04
CA SER A 143 -2.52 10.92 -14.91
C SER A 143 -4.01 10.83 -15.26
N LYS A 144 -4.74 11.91 -15.15
CA LYS A 144 -6.16 11.97 -15.52
C LYS A 144 -6.43 11.53 -16.98
N LYS A 145 -5.47 11.71 -17.89
CA LYS A 145 -5.59 11.31 -19.30
C LYS A 145 -5.68 9.80 -19.48
N ASP A 146 -5.13 9.03 -18.54
CA ASP A 146 -5.04 7.57 -18.62
C ASP A 146 -6.33 6.88 -18.17
N ILE A 147 -7.27 7.60 -17.57
CA ILE A 147 -8.56 7.07 -17.10
C ILE A 147 -9.32 6.38 -18.24
N LYS A 148 -9.34 6.98 -19.43
CA LYS A 148 -10.03 6.43 -20.60
C LYS A 148 -9.58 5.01 -20.95
N ASN A 149 -8.28 4.73 -20.78
CA ASN A 149 -7.67 3.45 -21.19
C ASN A 149 -7.51 2.48 -20.03
N MET A 150 -7.27 2.99 -18.81
CA MET A 150 -6.95 2.17 -17.64
C MET A 150 -8.12 2.02 -16.68
N GLY A 151 -9.16 2.85 -16.78
CA GLY A 151 -10.31 2.84 -15.91
C GLY A 151 -9.89 2.93 -14.44
N LEU A 152 -10.49 2.09 -13.59
CA LEU A 152 -10.20 2.03 -12.15
C LEU A 152 -8.71 1.81 -11.84
N ARG A 153 -7.96 1.17 -12.74
CA ARG A 153 -6.54 0.92 -12.53
C ARG A 153 -5.69 2.19 -12.50
N THR A 154 -6.18 3.30 -13.04
CA THR A 154 -5.54 4.61 -12.93
C THR A 154 -5.35 5.05 -11.48
N PHE A 155 -6.24 4.59 -10.58
CA PHE A 155 -6.21 4.89 -9.15
C PHE A 155 -5.54 3.80 -8.31
N PHE A 156 -4.85 2.86 -8.96
CA PHE A 156 -4.10 1.84 -8.23
C PHE A 156 -2.88 2.45 -7.56
N PHE A 157 -2.82 2.31 -6.26
CA PHE A 157 -1.78 2.84 -5.38
C PHE A 157 -1.64 1.91 -4.18
N SER A 158 -0.57 2.02 -3.39
CA SER A 158 -0.47 1.17 -2.20
C SER A 158 0.39 1.79 -1.10
N ASP A 159 -0.26 2.16 -0.01
CA ASP A 159 0.36 2.69 1.21
C ASP A 159 1.12 1.62 2.02
N ALA A 160 1.24 0.41 1.49
CA ALA A 160 2.19 -0.55 2.02
C ALA A 160 3.65 -0.12 1.76
N ALA A 161 3.90 0.65 0.69
CA ALA A 161 5.17 1.31 0.39
C ALA A 161 4.94 2.41 -0.66
N SER A 162 4.62 3.61 -0.22
CA SER A 162 4.31 4.76 -1.08
C SER A 162 4.98 6.04 -0.61
N ALA A 163 5.08 7.02 -1.51
CA ALA A 163 5.53 8.37 -1.22
C ALA A 163 4.59 9.40 -1.83
N ILE A 164 4.33 10.49 -1.13
CA ILE A 164 3.50 11.59 -1.58
C ILE A 164 4.20 12.90 -1.20
N LYS A 165 4.24 13.87 -2.10
CA LYS A 165 4.70 15.23 -1.80
C LYS A 165 3.82 15.83 -0.70
N THR A 166 4.44 16.26 0.40
CA THR A 166 3.73 16.71 1.61
C THR A 166 2.75 17.86 1.32
N SER A 167 3.16 18.83 0.48
CA SER A 167 2.27 19.94 0.10
C SER A 167 1.01 19.48 -0.62
N ILE A 168 1.10 18.44 -1.47
CA ILE A 168 -0.04 17.90 -2.19
C ILE A 168 -0.96 17.11 -1.25
N PHE A 169 -0.40 16.28 -0.37
CA PHE A 169 -1.20 15.57 0.62
C PHE A 169 -2.02 16.53 1.49
N LYS A 170 -1.40 17.63 1.96
CA LYS A 170 -2.05 18.66 2.77
C LYS A 170 -3.06 19.48 1.97
N GLU A 171 -2.72 19.90 0.75
CA GLU A 171 -3.63 20.61 -0.15
C GLU A 171 -4.93 19.83 -0.40
N LEU A 172 -4.77 18.53 -0.63
CA LEU A 172 -5.87 17.60 -0.83
C LEU A 172 -6.58 17.20 0.48
N LYS A 173 -6.16 17.70 1.65
CA LYS A 173 -6.71 17.36 2.96
C LYS A 173 -6.68 15.86 3.26
N GLY A 174 -5.61 15.18 2.83
CA GLY A 174 -5.39 13.75 3.07
C GLY A 174 -6.59 12.89 2.70
N TYR A 175 -7.07 12.10 3.66
CA TYR A 175 -8.23 11.21 3.50
C TYR A 175 -9.57 11.89 3.90
N ASP A 176 -9.59 13.23 4.06
CA ASP A 176 -10.75 14.05 4.46
C ASP A 176 -11.33 13.70 5.84
N GLY A 177 -10.51 13.24 6.77
CA GLY A 177 -10.95 12.79 8.09
C GLY A 177 -11.84 11.54 8.07
N LYS A 178 -11.83 10.78 6.97
CA LYS A 178 -12.65 9.56 6.84
C LYS A 178 -11.96 8.37 7.45
N ASP A 179 -12.70 7.60 8.25
CA ASP A 179 -12.27 6.28 8.69
C ASP A 179 -12.44 5.27 7.55
N LEU A 180 -11.33 4.94 6.89
CA LEU A 180 -11.27 3.98 5.79
C LEU A 180 -10.52 2.74 6.27
N PRO A 181 -11.23 1.65 6.58
CA PRO A 181 -10.61 0.43 7.09
C PRO A 181 -9.82 -0.33 6.01
N ILE A 182 -10.00 0.02 4.74
CA ILE A 182 -9.29 -0.54 3.59
C ILE A 182 -9.38 0.43 2.40
N SER A 183 -8.43 0.34 1.47
CA SER A 183 -8.40 1.10 0.21
C SER A 183 -8.29 2.63 0.39
N GLU A 184 -7.78 3.07 1.54
CA GLU A 184 -7.39 4.46 1.79
C GLU A 184 -6.39 4.96 0.73
N ASP A 185 -5.54 4.05 0.27
CA ASP A 185 -4.58 4.28 -0.79
C ASP A 185 -5.25 4.59 -2.15
N MET A 186 -6.29 3.85 -2.52
CA MET A 186 -7.08 4.15 -3.73
C MET A 186 -7.84 5.47 -3.58
N TYR A 187 -8.32 5.78 -2.38
CA TYR A 187 -9.03 7.03 -2.10
C TYR A 187 -8.14 8.26 -2.34
N ILE A 188 -6.93 8.26 -1.77
CA ILE A 188 -5.99 9.38 -1.99
C ILE A 188 -5.49 9.42 -3.44
N ALA A 189 -5.25 8.28 -4.07
CA ALA A 189 -4.86 8.23 -5.48
C ALA A 189 -5.93 8.83 -6.41
N TYR A 190 -7.22 8.56 -6.15
CA TYR A 190 -8.31 9.20 -6.85
C TYR A 190 -8.24 10.72 -6.72
N LYS A 191 -8.06 11.25 -5.51
CA LYS A 191 -7.94 12.69 -5.27
C LYS A 191 -6.74 13.29 -6.01
N ILE A 192 -5.58 12.65 -5.95
CA ILE A 192 -4.36 13.08 -6.64
C ILE A 192 -4.62 13.19 -8.16
N ILE A 193 -5.12 12.12 -8.78
CA ILE A 193 -5.35 12.07 -10.23
C ILE A 193 -6.45 13.05 -10.67
N MET A 194 -7.56 13.14 -9.92
CA MET A 194 -8.68 14.02 -10.29
C MET A 194 -8.34 15.51 -10.17
N ASN A 195 -7.39 15.85 -9.32
CA ASN A 195 -6.85 17.22 -9.21
C ASN A 195 -5.71 17.52 -10.21
N GLY A 196 -5.46 16.63 -11.18
CA GLY A 196 -4.52 16.87 -12.27
C GLY A 196 -3.07 16.50 -11.95
N TYR A 197 -2.80 15.90 -10.81
CA TYR A 197 -1.48 15.42 -10.39
C TYR A 197 -1.19 14.04 -11.00
N ARG A 198 0.08 13.62 -10.92
CA ARG A 198 0.57 12.37 -11.50
C ARG A 198 1.04 11.42 -10.41
N ILE A 199 0.82 10.13 -10.64
CA ILE A 199 1.33 9.05 -9.81
C ILE A 199 2.31 8.21 -10.62
N LYS A 200 3.45 7.86 -10.04
CA LYS A 200 4.45 6.98 -10.66
C LYS A 200 4.53 5.65 -9.92
N TYR A 201 4.40 4.58 -10.65
CA TYR A 201 4.82 3.26 -10.20
C TYR A 201 6.32 3.10 -10.44
N GLU A 202 7.07 2.78 -9.39
CA GLU A 202 8.52 2.61 -9.43
C GLU A 202 8.90 1.14 -9.33
N SER A 203 9.20 0.50 -10.46
CA SER A 203 9.56 -0.92 -10.50
C SER A 203 10.90 -1.24 -9.82
N ASP A 204 11.81 -0.25 -9.78
CA ASP A 204 13.13 -0.38 -9.16
C ASP A 204 13.09 -0.20 -7.63
N SER A 205 12.00 0.33 -7.09
CA SER A 205 11.76 0.41 -5.66
C SER A 205 11.04 -0.85 -5.20
N VAL A 206 11.77 -1.86 -4.74
CA VAL A 206 11.22 -3.19 -4.46
C VAL A 206 11.09 -3.43 -2.97
N VAL A 207 9.90 -3.92 -2.55
CA VAL A 207 9.66 -4.45 -1.20
C VAL A 207 9.06 -5.84 -1.28
N TYR A 208 9.44 -6.71 -0.33
CA TYR A 208 8.75 -7.97 -0.13
C TYR A 208 7.58 -7.74 0.83
N HIS A 209 6.37 -8.01 0.35
CA HIS A 209 5.14 -7.89 1.12
C HIS A 209 4.31 -9.14 0.88
N SER A 210 4.37 -10.08 1.83
CA SER A 210 3.95 -11.46 1.63
C SER A 210 2.82 -11.85 2.57
N HIS A 211 1.71 -12.33 2.01
CA HIS A 211 0.55 -12.80 2.78
C HIS A 211 0.21 -14.26 2.50
N LYS A 212 -0.28 -14.94 3.54
CA LYS A 212 -0.90 -16.27 3.43
C LYS A 212 -2.32 -16.17 3.96
N PHE A 213 -3.23 -15.74 3.08
CA PHE A 213 -4.64 -15.62 3.47
C PHE A 213 -5.31 -17.00 3.55
N THR A 214 -6.07 -17.23 4.62
CA THR A 214 -7.13 -18.22 4.65
C THR A 214 -8.29 -17.74 3.76
N LEU A 215 -9.21 -18.66 3.38
CA LEU A 215 -10.39 -18.28 2.60
C LEU A 215 -11.29 -17.31 3.36
N LYS A 216 -11.38 -17.44 4.69
CA LYS A 216 -12.15 -16.53 5.56
C LYS A 216 -11.56 -15.12 5.58
N GLU A 217 -10.25 -15.01 5.72
CA GLU A 217 -9.56 -13.71 5.69
C GLU A 217 -9.71 -13.05 4.32
N LEU A 218 -9.57 -13.83 3.25
CA LEU A 218 -9.76 -13.35 1.89
C LEU A 218 -11.20 -12.84 1.65
N TYR A 219 -12.21 -13.61 2.09
CA TYR A 219 -13.62 -13.19 2.05
C TYR A 219 -13.84 -11.89 2.81
N ASN A 220 -13.35 -11.79 4.06
CA ASN A 220 -13.53 -10.61 4.89
C ASN A 220 -12.83 -9.37 4.28
N ARG A 221 -11.63 -9.53 3.74
CA ARG A 221 -10.92 -8.46 3.05
C ARG A 221 -11.73 -7.93 1.86
N TYR A 222 -12.26 -8.82 1.03
CA TYR A 222 -13.09 -8.43 -0.12
C TYR A 222 -14.46 -7.88 0.28
N LYS A 223 -15.01 -8.30 1.42
CA LYS A 223 -16.22 -7.70 2.00
C LYS A 223 -15.96 -6.22 2.38
N LEU A 224 -14.87 -5.94 3.07
CA LEU A 224 -14.46 -4.56 3.38
C LEU A 224 -14.23 -3.75 2.09
N THR A 225 -13.56 -4.32 1.09
CA THR A 225 -13.40 -3.68 -0.22
C THR A 225 -14.75 -3.38 -0.89
N GLY A 226 -15.72 -4.28 -0.78
CA GLY A 226 -17.08 -4.06 -1.28
C GLY A 226 -17.78 -2.90 -0.56
N GLN A 227 -17.62 -2.80 0.76
CA GLN A 227 -18.15 -1.68 1.57
C GLN A 227 -17.49 -0.35 1.16
N PHE A 228 -16.18 -0.35 0.92
CA PHE A 228 -15.48 0.83 0.41
C PHE A 228 -16.07 1.29 -0.93
N PHE A 229 -16.30 0.41 -1.88
CA PHE A 229 -16.92 0.77 -3.16
C PHE A 229 -18.39 1.22 -3.00
N LYS A 230 -19.14 0.65 -2.06
CA LYS A 230 -20.50 1.12 -1.75
C LYS A 230 -20.49 2.56 -1.24
N GLN A 231 -19.56 2.88 -0.34
CA GLN A 231 -19.40 4.23 0.21
C GLN A 231 -18.82 5.23 -0.81
N ASN A 232 -18.08 4.75 -1.81
CA ASN A 232 -17.42 5.54 -2.85
C ASN A 232 -17.90 5.12 -4.24
N SER A 233 -19.22 5.09 -4.44
CA SER A 233 -19.89 4.54 -5.65
C SER A 233 -19.47 5.25 -6.95
N TYR A 234 -18.98 6.47 -6.89
CA TYR A 234 -18.41 7.17 -8.04
C TYR A 234 -17.22 6.42 -8.67
N LEU A 235 -16.55 5.54 -7.92
CA LEU A 235 -15.48 4.70 -8.47
C LEU A 235 -16.01 3.57 -9.39
N ASP A 236 -17.28 3.19 -9.29
CA ASP A 236 -17.87 2.16 -10.14
C ASP A 236 -17.95 2.59 -11.63
N GLU A 237 -17.98 3.90 -11.90
CA GLU A 237 -17.96 4.46 -13.27
C GLU A 237 -16.68 4.07 -14.03
N TYR A 238 -15.60 3.74 -13.33
CA TYR A 238 -14.30 3.38 -13.90
C TYR A 238 -14.10 1.87 -14.12
N GLY A 239 -15.15 1.04 -13.94
CA GLY A 239 -15.15 -0.35 -14.35
C GLY A 239 -14.51 -1.33 -13.35
N THR A 240 -15.18 -1.57 -12.23
CA THR A 240 -14.72 -2.50 -11.18
C THR A 240 -14.77 -3.97 -11.59
N THR A 241 -15.79 -4.39 -12.34
CA THR A 241 -16.04 -5.80 -12.68
C THR A 241 -15.03 -6.40 -13.66
N GLY A 242 -14.64 -5.63 -14.69
CA GLY A 242 -13.66 -6.07 -15.68
C GLY A 242 -12.27 -6.33 -15.11
N THR A 243 -11.89 -5.56 -14.08
CA THR A 243 -10.60 -5.69 -13.41
C THR A 243 -10.49 -7.03 -12.67
N GLY A 244 -11.53 -7.44 -11.95
CA GLY A 244 -11.56 -8.72 -11.21
C GLY A 244 -11.51 -9.94 -12.15
N ALA A 245 -12.30 -9.95 -13.23
CA ALA A 245 -12.31 -11.02 -14.22
C ALA A 245 -10.94 -11.16 -14.93
N SER A 246 -10.33 -10.04 -15.28
CA SER A 246 -8.99 -10.01 -15.87
C SER A 246 -7.92 -10.56 -14.94
N LEU A 247 -7.99 -10.28 -13.64
CA LEU A 247 -7.09 -10.84 -12.63
C LEU A 247 -7.27 -12.36 -12.51
N ALA A 248 -8.51 -12.84 -12.41
CA ALA A 248 -8.82 -14.26 -12.32
C ALA A 248 -8.25 -15.03 -13.53
N LYS A 249 -8.51 -14.55 -14.75
CA LYS A 249 -7.97 -15.13 -15.98
C LYS A 249 -6.43 -15.17 -15.99
N TYR A 250 -5.79 -14.11 -15.54
CA TYR A 250 -4.33 -14.04 -15.45
C TYR A 250 -3.78 -15.10 -14.48
N ILE A 251 -4.33 -15.18 -13.27
CA ILE A 251 -3.90 -16.13 -12.24
C ILE A 251 -4.00 -17.57 -12.77
N LEU A 252 -5.16 -17.94 -13.37
CA LEU A 252 -5.36 -19.29 -13.92
C LEU A 252 -4.32 -19.61 -15.01
N LYS A 253 -4.10 -18.67 -15.95
CA LYS A 253 -3.10 -18.82 -17.00
C LYS A 253 -1.71 -19.09 -16.41
N ARG A 254 -1.29 -18.30 -15.41
CA ARG A 254 0.02 -18.44 -14.77
C ARG A 254 0.18 -19.76 -14.01
N ILE A 255 -0.85 -20.20 -13.27
CA ILE A 255 -0.85 -21.50 -12.58
C ILE A 255 -0.60 -22.66 -13.57
N ILE A 256 -1.29 -22.62 -14.73
CA ILE A 256 -1.13 -23.64 -15.78
C ILE A 256 0.25 -23.59 -16.41
N GLN A 257 0.73 -22.39 -16.79
CA GLN A 257 2.05 -22.18 -17.40
C GLN A 257 3.20 -22.65 -16.49
N GLU A 258 3.10 -22.41 -15.19
CA GLU A 258 4.10 -22.84 -14.20
C GLU A 258 3.88 -24.27 -13.70
N LYS A 259 2.91 -25.01 -14.24
CA LYS A 259 2.56 -26.40 -13.87
C LYS A 259 2.30 -26.56 -12.36
N ARG A 260 1.71 -25.52 -11.71
CA ARG A 260 1.44 -25.50 -10.27
C ARG A 260 0.08 -26.12 -9.96
N PHE A 261 -0.10 -27.40 -10.30
CA PHE A 261 -1.41 -28.09 -10.24
C PHE A 261 -2.05 -28.09 -8.85
N SER A 262 -1.24 -28.11 -7.77
CA SER A 262 -1.77 -28.00 -6.40
C SER A 262 -2.55 -26.70 -6.16
N LEU A 263 -2.20 -25.61 -6.85
CA LEU A 263 -2.94 -24.35 -6.75
C LEU A 263 -4.26 -24.35 -7.53
N LEU A 264 -4.44 -25.23 -8.52
CA LEU A 264 -5.71 -25.35 -9.25
C LEU A 264 -6.84 -25.82 -8.33
N LEU A 265 -6.54 -26.68 -7.34
CA LEU A 265 -7.54 -27.11 -6.36
C LEU A 265 -8.03 -25.97 -5.47
N ARG A 266 -7.16 -25.05 -5.12
CA ARG A 266 -7.48 -23.90 -4.28
C ARG A 266 -8.07 -22.73 -5.07
N TYR A 267 -7.68 -22.57 -6.33
CA TYR A 267 -8.04 -21.43 -7.17
C TYR A 267 -9.54 -21.10 -7.20
N PRO A 268 -10.47 -22.05 -7.45
CA PRO A 268 -11.91 -21.75 -7.51
C PRO A 268 -12.43 -21.22 -6.17
N PHE A 269 -11.95 -21.73 -5.06
CA PHE A 269 -12.35 -21.27 -3.72
C PHE A 269 -11.82 -19.86 -3.42
N ASP A 270 -10.58 -19.55 -3.81
CA ASP A 270 -10.03 -18.20 -3.72
C ASP A 270 -10.86 -17.20 -4.53
N MET A 271 -11.21 -17.55 -5.78
CA MET A 271 -12.03 -16.68 -6.63
C MET A 271 -13.45 -16.51 -6.09
N ALA A 272 -14.04 -17.57 -5.55
CA ALA A 272 -15.35 -17.52 -4.90
C ALA A 272 -15.33 -16.63 -3.65
N ALA A 273 -14.32 -16.78 -2.77
CA ALA A 273 -14.16 -15.94 -1.58
C ALA A 273 -14.07 -14.46 -1.94
N ARG A 274 -13.28 -14.11 -2.97
CA ARG A 274 -13.16 -12.73 -3.49
C ARG A 274 -14.50 -12.21 -4.02
N LEU A 275 -15.18 -12.98 -4.87
CA LEU A 275 -16.43 -12.58 -5.50
C LEU A 275 -17.56 -12.42 -4.48
N PHE A 276 -17.75 -13.42 -3.61
CA PHE A 276 -18.83 -13.38 -2.61
C PHE A 276 -18.56 -12.35 -1.53
N GLY A 277 -17.30 -12.17 -1.10
CA GLY A 277 -16.91 -11.09 -0.21
C GLY A 277 -17.27 -9.74 -0.80
N MET A 278 -16.84 -9.45 -2.03
CA MET A 278 -17.15 -8.19 -2.73
C MET A 278 -18.66 -7.93 -2.82
N LYS A 279 -19.44 -8.96 -3.25
CA LYS A 279 -20.91 -8.84 -3.33
C LYS A 279 -21.54 -8.59 -1.97
N ALA A 280 -21.08 -9.27 -0.92
CA ALA A 280 -21.61 -9.09 0.43
C ALA A 280 -21.31 -7.70 1.01
N GLY A 281 -20.17 -7.11 0.63
CA GLY A 281 -19.82 -5.75 1.03
C GLY A 281 -20.59 -4.66 0.29
N LYS A 282 -20.96 -4.90 -0.98
CA LYS A 282 -21.76 -3.95 -1.78
C LYS A 282 -23.26 -3.98 -1.45
N LYS A 283 -23.78 -5.02 -0.78
CA LYS A 283 -25.15 -5.06 -0.25
C LYS A 283 -25.29 -4.10 0.93
#